data_d0738bc13a4a52e6bc2fcd4fd727275c
#
_entry.id   d0738bc13a4a52e6bc2fcd4fd727275c
#
_cell.length_a   1.000
_cell.length_b   1.000
_cell.length_c   1.000
_cell.angle_alpha   90.00
_cell.angle_beta   90.00
_cell.angle_gamma   90.00
#
_symmetry.space_group_name_H-M   'P 1'
#
loop_
_entity.id
_entity.type
_entity.pdbx_description
1 polymer ?
#
loop_
_entity_poly.entity_id
_entity_poly.type
_entity_poly.pdbx_seq_one_letter_code
_entity_poly.pdbx_strand_id
1 'polypeptide(L)'
;YTVAITGDTTGFTVTNTYTPETINIPVTKVWNDSNNQDGKRATAVTIKLLADGVDTGKTLTLNEANGWKGTFTGLPKKANGVDIVYTIKEEPVPSGYTVAITGDTTGFTVTNTYSPEKINIPVTKIWQDNEDADKIRPESITVNLKKGTEVIDTVELNKENNWTHTFENLPKKENGEEIIYTVEEVETEGYTASITGSMVEGFVITNKHEVSKKIFDLALRKYITKINDKDITTLGLNSRVPKIDLSTLQSGTTATYRHRKDPIAVEEGDIVTYQLTIYNEGEKAGYASQIVDQLPEGLIYVPSGEIVSKDTDGNDKNKYIAKYESSINKITFEIAEGQEIKDLEPYSEGKLDRETLEIKCKVVYRANTEKKHILTNVAWINEEYNTTDNVKIEKVGDDRDSEPQTKPNVNKDNMENYKGNEANKDNLSDGEYYYKGEQDDDDF
;
A
#
# COMPACT_ATOMS: atom_id res chain seq x y z
N TYR A 1 -14.11 91.13 -22.89
CA TYR A 1 -15.36 91.83 -22.57
C TYR A 1 -16.15 92.07 -23.88
N THR A 2 -17.43 91.83 -23.83
CA THR A 2 -18.43 92.39 -24.81
C THR A 2 -19.07 93.60 -24.25
N VAL A 3 -19.22 94.65 -25.08
CA VAL A 3 -19.85 95.94 -24.65
C VAL A 3 -21.27 95.99 -25.25
N ALA A 4 -22.26 96.26 -24.40
CA ALA A 4 -23.63 96.61 -24.78
C ALA A 4 -23.94 97.99 -24.29
N ILE A 5 -24.46 98.86 -25.20
CA ILE A 5 -24.90 100.23 -24.86
C ILE A 5 -26.40 100.24 -25.06
N THR A 6 -27.12 100.58 -24.02
CA THR A 6 -28.59 100.74 -24.04
C THR A 6 -28.97 102.16 -23.46
N GLY A 7 -30.14 102.69 -23.82
CA GLY A 7 -30.62 103.98 -23.39
C GLY A 7 -30.68 104.94 -24.55
N ASP A 8 -31.04 106.22 -24.26
CA ASP A 8 -31.22 107.26 -25.23
C ASP A 8 -30.65 108.60 -24.72
N THR A 9 -30.97 109.70 -25.34
CA THR A 9 -30.44 111.03 -25.02
C THR A 9 -30.76 111.48 -23.58
N THR A 10 -31.56 110.72 -22.83
CA THR A 10 -31.86 110.99 -21.41
C THR A 10 -30.91 110.27 -20.47
N GLY A 11 -30.17 109.25 -20.97
CA GLY A 11 -29.16 108.50 -20.27
C GLY A 11 -28.76 107.23 -21.00
N PHE A 12 -27.47 106.98 -21.09
CA PHE A 12 -26.91 105.72 -21.65
C PHE A 12 -26.37 104.87 -20.53
N THR A 13 -26.64 103.55 -20.59
CA THR A 13 -26.02 102.52 -19.76
C THR A 13 -25.02 101.77 -20.61
N VAL A 14 -23.76 101.71 -20.19
CA VAL A 14 -22.70 100.92 -20.80
C VAL A 14 -22.47 99.70 -19.95
N THR A 15 -22.75 98.50 -20.49
CA THR A 15 -22.55 97.21 -19.81
C THR A 15 -21.37 96.48 -20.43
N ASN A 16 -20.34 96.22 -19.64
CA ASN A 16 -19.23 95.39 -20.01
C ASN A 16 -19.48 93.99 -19.45
N THR A 17 -19.60 93.02 -20.33
CA THR A 17 -19.75 91.61 -19.93
C THR A 17 -18.48 90.87 -20.23
N TYR A 18 -17.95 90.14 -19.23
CA TYR A 18 -16.82 89.25 -19.34
C TYR A 18 -17.26 87.82 -19.02
N THR A 19 -16.95 86.86 -19.89
CA THR A 19 -17.20 85.48 -19.63
C THR A 19 -15.87 84.82 -19.22
N PRO A 20 -15.71 84.41 -17.98
CA PRO A 20 -14.52 83.82 -17.53
C PRO A 20 -14.22 82.50 -18.29
N GLU A 21 -12.90 82.19 -18.52
CA GLU A 21 -12.49 80.93 -19.05
C GLU A 21 -12.79 79.79 -18.07
N THR A 22 -13.29 78.70 -18.59
CA THR A 22 -13.57 77.50 -17.83
C THR A 22 -12.74 76.31 -18.37
N ILE A 23 -12.46 75.33 -17.50
CA ILE A 23 -11.83 74.11 -17.85
C ILE A 23 -12.67 72.90 -17.46
N ASN A 24 -12.43 71.76 -18.11
CA ASN A 24 -13.03 70.48 -17.76
C ASN A 24 -11.93 69.57 -17.34
N ILE A 25 -12.13 68.83 -16.26
CA ILE A 25 -11.14 67.92 -15.68
C ILE A 25 -11.65 66.47 -15.75
N PRO A 26 -11.16 65.66 -16.69
CA PRO A 26 -11.52 64.23 -16.77
C PRO A 26 -10.87 63.43 -15.64
N VAL A 27 -11.61 62.45 -15.14
CA VAL A 27 -11.14 61.53 -14.12
C VAL A 27 -11.40 60.10 -14.57
N THR A 28 -10.38 59.25 -14.48
CA THR A 28 -10.48 57.83 -14.74
C THR A 28 -10.14 57.06 -13.48
N LYS A 29 -10.95 56.08 -13.13
CA LYS A 29 -10.69 55.11 -12.06
C LYS A 29 -10.10 53.84 -12.62
N VAL A 30 -9.04 53.36 -12.00
CA VAL A 30 -8.38 52.08 -12.32
C VAL A 30 -8.34 51.19 -11.07
N TRP A 31 -8.59 49.91 -11.25
CA TRP A 31 -8.49 48.90 -10.22
C TRP A 31 -7.30 47.96 -10.52
N ASN A 32 -6.42 47.77 -9.54
CA ASN A 32 -5.33 46.83 -9.57
C ASN A 32 -5.56 45.80 -8.44
N ASP A 33 -6.42 44.80 -8.68
CA ASP A 33 -6.94 43.85 -7.69
C ASP A 33 -7.18 42.48 -8.26
N SER A 34 -6.35 42.06 -9.25
CA SER A 34 -6.48 40.76 -9.95
C SER A 34 -7.89 40.51 -10.46
N ASN A 35 -8.49 41.54 -11.11
CA ASN A 35 -9.84 41.48 -11.64
C ASN A 35 -10.92 41.17 -10.58
N ASN A 36 -10.77 41.80 -9.40
CA ASN A 36 -11.71 41.63 -8.28
C ASN A 36 -11.74 40.18 -7.73
N GLN A 37 -10.61 39.49 -7.75
CA GLN A 37 -10.48 38.08 -7.34
C GLN A 37 -11.14 37.80 -5.98
N ASP A 38 -10.92 38.66 -4.99
CA ASP A 38 -11.47 38.46 -3.63
C ASP A 38 -12.86 39.09 -3.44
N GLY A 39 -13.47 39.63 -4.50
CA GLY A 39 -14.81 40.24 -4.44
C GLY A 39 -14.89 41.54 -3.64
N LYS A 40 -13.74 42.19 -3.39
CA LYS A 40 -13.64 43.36 -2.49
C LYS A 40 -13.86 44.69 -3.20
N ARG A 41 -13.89 44.71 -4.54
CA ARG A 41 -14.09 45.95 -5.31
C ARG A 41 -15.42 46.60 -4.97
N ALA A 42 -15.38 47.88 -4.61
CA ALA A 42 -16.61 48.66 -4.38
C ALA A 42 -17.38 48.83 -5.68
N THR A 43 -18.71 48.85 -5.59
CA THR A 43 -19.61 49.07 -6.75
C THR A 43 -19.55 50.51 -7.29
N ALA A 44 -19.10 51.46 -6.48
CA ALA A 44 -18.86 52.85 -6.85
C ALA A 44 -17.86 53.51 -5.92
N VAL A 45 -17.17 54.52 -6.41
CA VAL A 45 -16.28 55.39 -5.61
C VAL A 45 -16.67 56.84 -5.79
N THR A 46 -16.41 57.68 -4.77
CA THR A 46 -16.65 59.09 -4.82
C THR A 46 -15.34 59.87 -4.92
N ILE A 47 -15.23 60.70 -5.94
CA ILE A 47 -14.09 61.60 -6.15
C ILE A 47 -14.51 63.00 -5.82
N LYS A 48 -13.80 63.63 -4.89
CA LYS A 48 -13.99 65.02 -4.51
C LYS A 48 -13.02 65.93 -5.26
N LEU A 49 -13.50 67.16 -5.65
CA LEU A 49 -12.64 68.16 -6.26
C LEU A 49 -12.24 69.20 -5.21
N LEU A 50 -10.96 69.51 -5.17
CA LEU A 50 -10.38 70.57 -4.35
C LEU A 50 -9.86 71.68 -5.26
N ALA A 51 -10.03 72.92 -4.84
CA ALA A 51 -9.45 74.14 -5.44
C ALA A 51 -8.49 74.76 -4.43
N ASP A 52 -7.23 74.91 -4.79
CA ASP A 52 -6.21 75.50 -3.90
C ASP A 52 -6.14 74.76 -2.53
N GLY A 53 -6.39 73.44 -2.55
CA GLY A 53 -6.44 72.57 -1.36
C GLY A 53 -7.75 72.59 -0.56
N VAL A 54 -8.72 73.37 -0.95
CA VAL A 54 -10.01 73.47 -0.27
C VAL A 54 -11.09 72.65 -1.02
N ASP A 55 -11.88 71.89 -0.29
CA ASP A 55 -12.96 71.06 -0.87
C ASP A 55 -14.01 72.00 -1.51
N THR A 56 -14.28 71.80 -2.78
CA THR A 56 -15.26 72.64 -3.55
C THR A 56 -16.71 72.17 -3.34
N GLY A 57 -16.95 71.06 -2.64
CA GLY A 57 -18.25 70.40 -2.54
C GLY A 57 -18.69 69.70 -3.82
N LYS A 58 -17.90 69.76 -4.91
CA LYS A 58 -18.20 69.05 -6.14
C LYS A 58 -17.64 67.57 -6.08
N THR A 59 -18.48 66.66 -6.49
CA THR A 59 -18.13 65.23 -6.48
C THR A 59 -18.44 64.58 -7.83
N LEU A 60 -17.71 63.48 -8.14
CA LEU A 60 -18.04 62.54 -9.19
C LEU A 60 -18.22 61.12 -8.56
N THR A 61 -19.29 60.44 -8.93
CA THR A 61 -19.47 59.01 -8.63
C THR A 61 -19.02 58.22 -9.85
N LEU A 62 -17.97 57.43 -9.65
CA LEU A 62 -17.46 56.54 -10.71
C LEU A 62 -17.85 55.10 -10.40
N ASN A 63 -18.41 54.41 -11.39
CA ASN A 63 -18.89 53.04 -11.29
C ASN A 63 -18.81 52.32 -12.66
N GLU A 64 -19.24 51.07 -12.71
CA GLU A 64 -19.22 50.28 -13.93
C GLU A 64 -20.12 50.88 -15.04
N ALA A 65 -21.29 51.41 -14.67
CA ALA A 65 -22.25 51.98 -15.64
C ALA A 65 -21.68 53.15 -16.42
N ASN A 66 -20.78 53.95 -15.82
CA ASN A 66 -20.09 55.05 -16.52
C ASN A 66 -18.68 54.68 -16.99
N GLY A 67 -18.34 53.35 -16.99
CA GLY A 67 -17.04 52.86 -17.39
C GLY A 67 -15.90 53.36 -16.50
N TRP A 68 -16.20 53.66 -15.23
CA TRP A 68 -15.22 54.15 -14.25
C TRP A 68 -14.60 55.48 -14.68
N LYS A 69 -15.37 56.36 -15.37
CA LYS A 69 -14.95 57.67 -15.88
C LYS A 69 -15.94 58.73 -15.55
N GLY A 70 -15.46 59.97 -15.39
CA GLY A 70 -16.29 61.16 -15.19
C GLY A 70 -15.50 62.40 -15.52
N THR A 71 -16.17 63.53 -15.58
CA THR A 71 -15.55 64.83 -15.86
C THR A 71 -16.19 65.90 -15.00
N PHE A 72 -15.39 66.66 -14.27
CA PHE A 72 -15.82 67.91 -13.67
C PHE A 72 -15.84 68.96 -14.79
N THR A 73 -17.00 69.56 -15.03
CA THR A 73 -17.22 70.51 -16.14
C THR A 73 -17.44 71.93 -15.66
N GLY A 74 -17.09 72.89 -16.52
CA GLY A 74 -17.37 74.28 -16.29
C GLY A 74 -16.66 74.93 -15.08
N LEU A 75 -15.47 74.41 -14.77
CA LEU A 75 -14.69 74.94 -13.63
C LEU A 75 -14.01 76.28 -14.00
N PRO A 76 -14.06 77.29 -13.15
CA PRO A 76 -13.29 78.53 -13.36
C PRO A 76 -11.80 78.23 -13.50
N LYS A 77 -11.13 78.79 -14.52
CA LYS A 77 -9.69 78.62 -14.68
C LYS A 77 -8.92 79.50 -13.71
N LYS A 78 -9.45 80.70 -13.38
CA LYS A 78 -8.77 81.67 -12.53
C LYS A 78 -9.73 82.23 -11.45
N ALA A 79 -9.15 82.59 -10.30
CA ALA A 79 -9.78 83.38 -9.26
C ALA A 79 -8.91 84.60 -9.01
N ASN A 80 -9.52 85.84 -9.02
CA ASN A 80 -8.81 87.11 -8.84
C ASN A 80 -7.55 87.26 -9.75
N GLY A 81 -7.62 86.74 -10.97
CA GLY A 81 -6.55 86.81 -11.94
C GLY A 81 -5.43 85.76 -11.81
N VAL A 82 -5.47 84.90 -10.78
CA VAL A 82 -4.52 83.83 -10.51
C VAL A 82 -5.11 82.49 -10.96
N ASP A 83 -4.33 81.62 -11.55
CA ASP A 83 -4.76 80.28 -11.94
C ASP A 83 -5.09 79.40 -10.69
N ILE A 84 -6.23 78.75 -10.70
CA ILE A 84 -6.67 77.89 -9.61
C ILE A 84 -5.94 76.51 -9.77
N VAL A 85 -5.33 76.04 -8.69
CA VAL A 85 -4.71 74.68 -8.63
C VAL A 85 -5.79 73.71 -8.22
N TYR A 86 -6.27 72.91 -9.19
CA TYR A 86 -7.24 71.85 -8.91
C TYR A 86 -6.51 70.54 -8.63
N THR A 87 -6.97 69.87 -7.57
CA THR A 87 -6.56 68.46 -7.20
C THR A 87 -7.84 67.67 -6.90
N ILE A 88 -7.67 66.35 -6.85
CA ILE A 88 -8.78 65.44 -6.51
C ILE A 88 -8.42 64.56 -5.33
N LYS A 89 -9.44 64.04 -4.64
CA LYS A 89 -9.32 63.07 -3.56
C LYS A 89 -10.39 62.00 -3.69
N GLU A 90 -10.05 60.73 -3.55
CA GLU A 90 -11.05 59.66 -3.36
C GLU A 90 -11.39 59.59 -1.88
N GLU A 91 -12.68 59.66 -1.53
CA GLU A 91 -13.14 59.60 -0.14
C GLU A 91 -14.59 59.11 -0.03
N PRO A 92 -14.84 57.99 0.71
CA PRO A 92 -13.83 57.13 1.36
C PRO A 92 -13.07 56.26 0.37
N VAL A 93 -11.81 55.88 0.71
CA VAL A 93 -11.09 54.82 0.00
C VAL A 93 -11.71 53.48 0.41
N PRO A 94 -12.03 52.56 -0.52
CA PRO A 94 -12.57 51.26 -0.19
C PRO A 94 -11.66 50.46 0.75
N SER A 95 -12.27 49.75 1.69
CA SER A 95 -11.54 49.00 2.70
C SER A 95 -10.58 47.95 2.09
N GLY A 96 -9.34 47.94 2.56
CA GLY A 96 -8.28 47.05 2.10
C GLY A 96 -7.53 47.55 0.87
N TYR A 97 -7.96 48.66 0.24
CA TYR A 97 -7.27 49.26 -0.89
C TYR A 97 -6.34 50.37 -0.45
N THR A 98 -5.26 50.54 -1.20
CA THR A 98 -4.43 51.74 -1.21
C THR A 98 -4.75 52.52 -2.46
N VAL A 99 -4.79 53.87 -2.35
CA VAL A 99 -5.09 54.78 -3.47
C VAL A 99 -3.82 55.49 -3.92
N ALA A 100 -3.62 55.60 -5.22
CA ALA A 100 -2.64 56.45 -5.86
C ALA A 100 -3.35 57.33 -6.89
N ILE A 101 -3.05 58.64 -6.88
CA ILE A 101 -3.61 59.62 -7.82
C ILE A 101 -2.46 60.17 -8.64
N THR A 102 -2.61 60.14 -9.97
CA THR A 102 -1.63 60.64 -10.93
C THR A 102 -2.32 61.53 -11.95
N GLY A 103 -1.55 62.34 -12.67
CA GLY A 103 -2.08 63.31 -13.65
C GLY A 103 -2.22 64.71 -13.09
N ASP A 104 -2.93 65.54 -13.84
CA ASP A 104 -3.18 66.96 -13.56
C ASP A 104 -4.57 67.41 -14.08
N THR A 105 -4.78 68.70 -14.23
CA THR A 105 -6.04 69.26 -14.75
C THR A 105 -6.36 68.89 -16.19
N THR A 106 -5.49 68.29 -16.93
CA THR A 106 -5.73 67.68 -18.25
C THR A 106 -6.36 66.30 -18.15
N GLY A 107 -6.23 65.63 -17.01
CA GLY A 107 -6.83 64.34 -16.67
C GLY A 107 -6.17 63.68 -15.49
N PHE A 108 -6.96 63.27 -14.52
CA PHE A 108 -6.51 62.49 -13.36
C PHE A 108 -6.82 61.03 -13.54
N THR A 109 -5.89 60.16 -13.07
CA THR A 109 -6.10 58.73 -12.89
C THR A 109 -6.04 58.39 -11.41
N VAL A 110 -7.09 57.72 -10.90
CA VAL A 110 -7.20 57.23 -9.52
C VAL A 110 -7.06 55.73 -9.55
N THR A 111 -5.96 55.20 -9.07
CA THR A 111 -5.68 53.76 -9.03
C THR A 111 -5.85 53.22 -7.63
N ASN A 112 -6.75 52.26 -7.43
CA ASN A 112 -6.82 51.48 -6.20
C ASN A 112 -6.17 50.13 -6.37
N THR A 113 -5.25 49.83 -5.45
CA THR A 113 -4.50 48.57 -5.43
C THR A 113 -4.89 47.72 -4.21
N TYR A 114 -5.18 46.45 -4.44
CA TYR A 114 -5.44 45.44 -3.43
C TYR A 114 -4.66 44.19 -3.79
N SER A 115 -4.01 43.54 -2.80
CA SER A 115 -3.33 42.27 -2.97
C SER A 115 -4.23 41.15 -2.49
N PRO A 116 -4.71 40.27 -3.38
CA PRO A 116 -5.55 39.14 -3.01
C PRO A 116 -4.88 38.17 -2.02
N GLU A 117 -5.70 37.55 -1.18
CA GLU A 117 -5.26 36.53 -0.24
C GLU A 117 -4.80 35.27 -0.96
N LYS A 118 -3.75 34.67 -0.44
CA LYS A 118 -3.19 33.42 -0.94
C LYS A 118 -3.14 32.36 0.15
N ILE A 119 -3.08 31.10 -0.26
CA ILE A 119 -2.94 29.94 0.61
C ILE A 119 -1.81 29.05 0.12
N ASN A 120 -1.12 28.40 1.05
CA ASN A 120 -0.16 27.33 0.78
C ASN A 120 -0.75 26.03 1.30
N ILE A 121 -0.66 24.95 0.51
CA ILE A 121 -1.26 23.66 0.83
C ILE A 121 -0.15 22.61 0.91
N PRO A 122 0.27 22.22 2.11
CA PRO A 122 1.23 21.15 2.29
C PRO A 122 0.57 19.78 2.03
N VAL A 123 1.35 18.88 1.44
CA VAL A 123 1.00 17.48 1.27
C VAL A 123 2.13 16.60 1.77
N THR A 124 1.78 15.54 2.49
CA THR A 124 2.72 14.55 3.04
C THR A 124 2.25 13.16 2.66
N LYS A 125 3.19 12.32 2.23
CA LYS A 125 2.97 10.89 1.96
C LYS A 125 3.44 10.05 3.14
N ILE A 126 2.62 9.08 3.53
CA ILE A 126 2.93 8.07 4.54
C ILE A 126 2.77 6.67 3.92
N TRP A 127 3.69 5.77 4.23
CA TRP A 127 3.64 4.37 3.86
C TRP A 127 3.32 3.50 5.09
N GLN A 128 2.39 2.57 4.93
CA GLN A 128 2.04 1.53 5.90
C GLN A 128 2.22 0.17 5.21
N ASP A 129 3.45 -0.32 5.14
CA ASP A 129 3.87 -1.49 4.38
C ASP A 129 5.04 -2.24 5.06
N ASN A 130 5.13 -2.11 6.38
CA ASN A 130 6.17 -2.74 7.19
C ASN A 130 7.59 -2.50 6.62
N GLU A 131 7.94 -1.20 6.41
CA GLU A 131 9.22 -0.77 5.86
C GLU A 131 9.54 -1.34 4.47
N ASP A 132 8.50 -1.47 3.62
CA ASP A 132 8.61 -2.05 2.28
C ASP A 132 9.05 -3.52 2.31
N ALA A 133 8.43 -4.31 3.20
CA ALA A 133 8.80 -5.72 3.40
C ALA A 133 8.71 -6.56 2.12
N ASP A 134 7.70 -6.33 1.29
CA ASP A 134 7.50 -7.05 0.02
C ASP A 134 8.23 -6.43 -1.19
N LYS A 135 9.01 -5.34 -0.96
CA LYS A 135 9.82 -4.67 -1.99
C LYS A 135 9.02 -4.18 -3.21
N ILE A 136 7.78 -3.74 -2.98
CA ILE A 136 6.88 -3.25 -4.04
C ILE A 136 6.67 -1.73 -4.00
N ARG A 137 7.26 -1.02 -3.00
CA ARG A 137 7.13 0.43 -2.90
C ARG A 137 7.78 1.11 -4.12
N PRO A 138 7.04 1.94 -4.87
CA PRO A 138 7.61 2.66 -6.01
C PRO A 138 8.61 3.72 -5.56
N GLU A 139 9.49 4.11 -6.46
CA GLU A 139 10.47 5.18 -6.22
C GLU A 139 9.82 6.56 -6.07
N SER A 140 8.69 6.79 -6.74
CA SER A 140 7.90 8.02 -6.64
C SER A 140 6.41 7.73 -6.79
N ILE A 141 5.57 8.66 -6.32
CA ILE A 141 4.14 8.72 -6.59
C ILE A 141 3.78 10.08 -7.18
N THR A 142 2.72 10.13 -7.96
CA THR A 142 2.19 11.37 -8.54
C THR A 142 0.99 11.85 -7.74
N VAL A 143 1.01 13.11 -7.33
CA VAL A 143 -0.08 13.78 -6.62
C VAL A 143 -0.60 14.96 -7.43
N ASN A 144 -1.87 14.97 -7.71
CA ASN A 144 -2.59 16.03 -8.40
C ASN A 144 -3.25 16.97 -7.39
N LEU A 145 -3.03 18.27 -7.54
CA LEU A 145 -3.82 19.30 -6.86
C LEU A 145 -5.02 19.63 -7.75
N LYS A 146 -6.21 19.61 -7.16
CA LYS A 146 -7.48 19.81 -7.90
C LYS A 146 -8.27 20.99 -7.37
N LYS A 147 -8.95 21.68 -8.30
CA LYS A 147 -10.02 22.63 -8.03
C LYS A 147 -11.31 22.04 -8.60
N GLY A 148 -12.18 21.54 -7.74
CA GLY A 148 -13.31 20.71 -8.18
C GLY A 148 -12.84 19.45 -8.90
N THR A 149 -13.18 19.31 -10.18
CA THR A 149 -12.73 18.18 -11.04
C THR A 149 -11.48 18.48 -11.86
N GLU A 150 -11.05 19.73 -11.91
CA GLU A 150 -9.91 20.18 -12.71
C GLU A 150 -8.61 19.96 -11.95
N VAL A 151 -7.61 19.33 -12.60
CA VAL A 151 -6.24 19.27 -12.11
C VAL A 151 -5.54 20.58 -12.47
N ILE A 152 -5.10 21.31 -11.46
CA ILE A 152 -4.47 22.64 -11.64
C ILE A 152 -2.96 22.60 -11.44
N ASP A 153 -2.45 21.57 -10.75
CA ASP A 153 -1.02 21.35 -10.55
C ASP A 153 -0.76 19.86 -10.26
N THR A 154 0.48 19.42 -10.47
CA THR A 154 0.90 18.03 -10.28
C THR A 154 2.32 17.99 -9.73
N VAL A 155 2.57 17.12 -8.77
CA VAL A 155 3.88 16.93 -8.15
C VAL A 155 4.22 15.45 -8.00
N GLU A 156 5.50 15.12 -8.12
CA GLU A 156 6.03 13.82 -7.72
C GLU A 156 6.57 13.87 -6.29
N LEU A 157 6.13 12.93 -5.45
CA LEU A 157 6.66 12.69 -4.12
C LEU A 157 7.56 11.47 -4.14
N ASN A 158 8.75 11.60 -3.58
CA ASN A 158 9.78 10.58 -3.54
C ASN A 158 10.70 10.75 -2.32
N LYS A 159 11.72 9.91 -2.22
CA LYS A 159 12.68 9.94 -1.11
C LYS A 159 13.51 11.23 -1.07
N GLU A 160 13.80 11.85 -2.22
CA GLU A 160 14.64 13.05 -2.31
C GLU A 160 13.95 14.27 -1.70
N ASN A 161 12.62 14.39 -1.85
CA ASN A 161 11.82 15.44 -1.23
C ASN A 161 11.18 15.00 0.10
N ASN A 162 11.68 13.90 0.70
CA ASN A 162 11.17 13.35 1.96
C ASN A 162 9.66 13.05 1.91
N TRP A 163 9.14 12.71 0.75
CA TRP A 163 7.72 12.39 0.55
C TRP A 163 6.80 13.56 0.93
N THR A 164 7.26 14.80 0.76
CA THR A 164 6.50 16.02 1.08
C THR A 164 6.59 17.05 -0.03
N HIS A 165 5.55 17.88 -0.14
CA HIS A 165 5.52 19.04 -1.01
C HIS A 165 4.60 20.11 -0.43
N THR A 166 4.78 21.36 -0.85
CA THR A 166 3.84 22.45 -0.56
C THR A 166 3.50 23.16 -1.84
N PHE A 167 2.22 23.11 -2.24
CA PHE A 167 1.70 23.93 -3.30
C PHE A 167 1.59 25.36 -2.79
N GLU A 168 2.34 26.27 -3.37
CA GLU A 168 2.50 27.63 -2.84
C GLU A 168 1.73 28.69 -3.63
N ASN A 169 1.42 29.81 -2.96
CA ASN A 169 0.90 31.01 -3.59
C ASN A 169 -0.43 30.83 -4.34
N LEU A 170 -1.23 29.84 -3.96
CA LEU A 170 -2.52 29.57 -4.58
C LEU A 170 -3.53 30.66 -4.24
N PRO A 171 -4.41 31.09 -5.17
CA PRO A 171 -5.54 31.96 -4.87
C PRO A 171 -6.43 31.36 -3.77
N LYS A 172 -6.76 32.13 -2.75
CA LYS A 172 -7.71 31.68 -1.73
C LYS A 172 -9.16 31.82 -2.18
N LYS A 173 -9.42 32.81 -3.05
CA LYS A 173 -10.76 33.11 -3.55
C LYS A 173 -10.78 33.33 -5.06
N GLU A 174 -11.94 33.15 -5.65
CA GLU A 174 -12.24 33.50 -7.02
C GLU A 174 -13.63 34.16 -7.07
N ASN A 175 -13.72 35.34 -7.69
CA ASN A 175 -14.96 36.14 -7.73
C ASN A 175 -15.62 36.36 -6.36
N GLY A 176 -14.80 36.39 -5.29
CA GLY A 176 -15.26 36.57 -3.91
C GLY A 176 -15.64 35.29 -3.18
N GLU A 177 -15.75 34.15 -3.87
CA GLU A 177 -16.06 32.87 -3.31
C GLU A 177 -14.75 32.13 -2.91
N GLU A 178 -14.78 31.37 -1.83
CA GLU A 178 -13.65 30.54 -1.41
C GLU A 178 -13.41 29.38 -2.40
N ILE A 179 -12.15 29.17 -2.81
CA ILE A 179 -11.77 28.04 -3.65
C ILE A 179 -11.53 26.85 -2.75
N ILE A 180 -12.20 25.73 -3.06
CA ILE A 180 -11.98 24.44 -2.39
C ILE A 180 -10.97 23.65 -3.20
N TYR A 181 -9.80 23.43 -2.60
CA TYR A 181 -8.74 22.57 -3.14
C TYR A 181 -8.80 21.20 -2.51
N THR A 182 -8.54 20.18 -3.33
CA THR A 182 -8.35 18.78 -2.92
C THR A 182 -7.11 18.21 -3.56
N VAL A 183 -6.63 17.10 -3.04
CA VAL A 183 -5.54 16.34 -3.67
C VAL A 183 -6.01 14.95 -4.05
N GLU A 184 -5.39 14.38 -5.07
CA GLU A 184 -5.64 13.03 -5.56
C GLU A 184 -4.30 12.36 -5.87
N GLU A 185 -4.08 11.16 -5.38
CA GLU A 185 -2.93 10.35 -5.78
C GLU A 185 -3.29 9.54 -7.04
N VAL A 186 -2.39 9.48 -8.00
CA VAL A 186 -2.50 8.51 -9.10
C VAL A 186 -2.32 7.11 -8.51
N GLU A 187 -3.19 6.19 -8.91
CA GLU A 187 -3.23 4.82 -8.38
C GLU A 187 -1.85 4.16 -8.33
N THR A 188 -1.49 3.62 -7.17
CA THR A 188 -0.25 2.88 -6.92
C THR A 188 -0.57 1.40 -6.78
N GLU A 189 -0.04 0.58 -7.69
CA GLU A 189 -0.29 -0.86 -7.70
C GLU A 189 0.13 -1.53 -6.39
N GLY A 190 -0.71 -2.43 -5.87
CA GLY A 190 -0.47 -3.16 -4.62
C GLY A 190 -0.74 -2.36 -3.33
N TYR A 191 -1.23 -1.11 -3.44
CA TYR A 191 -1.55 -0.27 -2.30
C TYR A 191 -2.99 0.20 -2.32
N THR A 192 -3.53 0.41 -1.12
CA THR A 192 -4.79 1.12 -0.91
C THR A 192 -4.49 2.51 -0.36
N ALA A 193 -4.83 3.55 -1.12
CA ALA A 193 -4.63 4.93 -0.73
C ALA A 193 -5.77 5.46 0.12
N SER A 194 -5.46 6.27 1.11
CA SER A 194 -6.42 7.09 1.86
C SER A 194 -5.87 8.51 2.04
N ILE A 195 -6.74 9.50 1.97
CA ILE A 195 -6.37 10.91 2.09
C ILE A 195 -7.13 11.52 3.25
N THR A 196 -6.40 12.20 4.13
CA THR A 196 -6.94 12.90 5.30
C THR A 196 -6.42 14.34 5.34
N GLY A 197 -7.00 15.16 6.21
CA GLY A 197 -6.62 16.56 6.33
C GLY A 197 -7.49 17.49 5.48
N SER A 198 -7.03 18.70 5.26
CA SER A 198 -7.75 19.76 4.52
C SER A 198 -6.75 20.72 3.87
N MET A 199 -7.26 21.61 3.01
CA MET A 199 -6.44 22.66 2.41
C MET A 199 -5.86 23.67 3.43
N VAL A 200 -6.43 23.72 4.64
CA VAL A 200 -5.96 24.63 5.71
C VAL A 200 -4.90 23.96 6.59
N GLU A 201 -5.11 22.69 6.92
CA GLU A 201 -4.21 21.91 7.80
C GLU A 201 -3.12 21.18 7.02
N GLY A 202 -3.31 21.05 5.70
CA GLY A 202 -2.51 20.20 4.84
C GLY A 202 -3.16 18.83 4.63
N PHE A 203 -2.73 18.13 3.59
CA PHE A 203 -3.20 16.78 3.28
C PHE A 203 -2.16 15.73 3.63
N VAL A 204 -2.63 14.59 4.16
CA VAL A 204 -1.83 13.41 4.40
C VAL A 204 -2.39 12.28 3.54
N ILE A 205 -1.54 11.74 2.67
CA ILE A 205 -1.85 10.60 1.81
C ILE A 205 -1.17 9.38 2.42
N THR A 206 -1.96 8.38 2.81
CA THR A 206 -1.45 7.14 3.38
C THR A 206 -1.71 6.01 2.41
N ASN A 207 -0.64 5.31 1.99
CA ASN A 207 -0.74 4.07 1.25
C ASN A 207 -0.50 2.89 2.18
N LYS A 208 -1.49 2.01 2.22
CA LYS A 208 -1.44 0.78 3.00
C LYS A 208 -1.28 -0.42 2.07
N HIS A 209 -0.30 -1.25 2.38
CA HIS A 209 -0.11 -2.57 1.80
C HIS A 209 -0.16 -3.61 2.91
N GLU A 210 -0.99 -4.65 2.73
CA GLU A 210 -1.00 -5.78 3.64
C GLU A 210 0.14 -6.71 3.23
N VAL A 211 1.20 -6.69 4.02
CA VAL A 211 2.34 -7.59 3.83
C VAL A 211 1.88 -9.02 4.05
N SER A 212 2.11 -9.90 3.07
CA SER A 212 1.83 -11.32 3.24
C SER A 212 2.72 -11.90 4.34
N LYS A 213 2.10 -12.53 5.35
CA LYS A 213 2.86 -13.22 6.39
C LYS A 213 3.50 -14.45 5.75
N LYS A 214 4.80 -14.40 5.47
CA LYS A 214 5.56 -15.59 5.04
C LYS A 214 5.53 -16.64 6.12
N ILE A 215 5.19 -17.85 5.75
CA ILE A 215 5.01 -18.98 6.66
C ILE A 215 6.16 -19.98 6.47
N PHE A 216 6.62 -20.59 7.54
CA PHE A 216 7.45 -21.76 7.53
C PHE A 216 6.55 -23.00 7.64
N ASP A 217 6.75 -23.99 6.79
CA ASP A 217 5.82 -25.10 6.63
C ASP A 217 6.54 -26.31 6.03
N LEU A 218 6.66 -27.40 6.79
CA LEU A 218 7.26 -28.65 6.36
C LEU A 218 6.22 -29.75 6.28
N ALA A 219 6.27 -30.53 5.22
CA ALA A 219 5.41 -31.68 5.00
C ALA A 219 6.21 -32.98 5.02
N LEU A 220 5.74 -33.99 5.73
CA LEU A 220 6.35 -35.33 5.77
C LEU A 220 5.56 -36.31 4.92
N ARG A 221 6.27 -37.17 4.16
CA ARG A 221 5.67 -38.31 3.46
C ARG A 221 6.52 -39.53 3.68
N LYS A 222 5.84 -40.65 4.06
CA LYS A 222 6.47 -41.95 4.37
C LYS A 222 5.95 -43.05 3.47
N TYR A 223 6.82 -43.83 2.91
CA TYR A 223 6.43 -44.93 2.02
C TYR A 223 7.50 -46.04 1.95
N ILE A 224 7.05 -47.25 1.60
CA ILE A 224 7.93 -48.41 1.43
C ILE A 224 8.60 -48.31 0.06
N THR A 225 9.93 -48.54 0.04
CA THR A 225 10.74 -48.55 -1.20
C THR A 225 11.34 -49.89 -1.50
N LYS A 226 11.71 -50.68 -0.47
CA LYS A 226 12.41 -51.97 -0.67
C LYS A 226 11.89 -53.02 0.30
N ILE A 227 11.97 -54.31 -0.14
CA ILE A 227 11.82 -55.48 0.71
C ILE A 227 13.07 -56.34 0.50
N ASN A 228 13.76 -56.70 1.58
CA ASN A 228 15.02 -57.46 1.55
C ASN A 228 16.04 -56.83 0.59
N ASP A 229 16.22 -55.52 0.67
CA ASP A 229 17.07 -54.68 -0.17
C ASP A 229 16.77 -54.70 -1.68
N LYS A 230 15.65 -55.30 -2.08
CA LYS A 230 15.16 -55.26 -3.47
C LYS A 230 14.08 -54.16 -3.59
N ASP A 231 14.25 -53.30 -4.59
CA ASP A 231 13.23 -52.31 -4.92
C ASP A 231 11.87 -52.97 -5.17
N ILE A 232 10.79 -52.43 -4.60
CA ILE A 232 9.45 -53.01 -4.72
C ILE A 232 8.98 -53.10 -6.18
N THR A 233 9.42 -52.18 -7.04
CA THR A 233 9.06 -52.17 -8.47
C THR A 233 9.69 -53.35 -9.18
N THR A 234 10.88 -53.80 -8.77
CA THR A 234 11.54 -55.01 -9.30
C THR A 234 10.87 -56.30 -8.83
N LEU A 235 10.06 -56.22 -7.77
CA LEU A 235 9.22 -57.33 -7.28
C LEU A 235 7.84 -57.36 -7.94
N GLY A 236 7.62 -56.52 -8.96
CA GLY A 236 6.36 -56.42 -9.69
C GLY A 236 5.27 -55.57 -8.98
N LEU A 237 5.66 -54.85 -7.95
CA LEU A 237 4.77 -53.94 -7.23
C LEU A 237 4.85 -52.54 -7.83
N ASN A 238 3.79 -51.74 -7.65
CA ASN A 238 3.79 -50.34 -8.09
C ASN A 238 4.67 -49.50 -7.19
N SER A 239 5.29 -48.45 -7.78
CA SER A 239 6.00 -47.43 -7.03
C SER A 239 5.07 -46.74 -6.01
N ARG A 240 5.62 -46.47 -4.82
CA ARG A 240 4.93 -45.75 -3.75
C ARG A 240 5.48 -44.30 -3.56
N VAL A 241 6.44 -43.92 -4.40
CA VAL A 241 6.95 -42.57 -4.38
C VAL A 241 5.81 -41.57 -4.68
N PRO A 242 5.58 -40.57 -3.86
CA PRO A 242 4.51 -39.61 -4.06
C PRO A 242 4.62 -38.87 -5.41
N LYS A 243 3.49 -38.78 -6.11
CA LYS A 243 3.32 -37.84 -7.22
C LYS A 243 2.77 -36.53 -6.64
N ILE A 244 3.47 -35.44 -6.86
CA ILE A 244 3.20 -34.15 -6.24
C ILE A 244 2.47 -33.27 -7.23
N ASP A 245 1.34 -32.68 -6.80
CA ASP A 245 0.59 -31.68 -7.52
C ASP A 245 0.76 -30.34 -6.76
N LEU A 246 1.49 -29.41 -7.37
CA LEU A 246 1.83 -28.11 -6.80
C LEU A 246 0.77 -27.03 -7.12
N SER A 247 -0.25 -27.36 -7.90
CA SER A 247 -1.27 -26.36 -8.30
C SER A 247 -2.04 -25.79 -7.11
N THR A 248 -2.22 -26.60 -6.06
CA THR A 248 -2.89 -26.19 -4.83
C THR A 248 -2.01 -25.32 -3.94
N LEU A 249 -0.69 -25.48 -4.00
CA LEU A 249 0.26 -24.66 -3.27
C LEU A 249 0.37 -23.23 -3.84
N GLN A 250 0.21 -23.08 -5.17
CA GLN A 250 0.19 -21.77 -5.82
C GLN A 250 -1.06 -20.92 -5.49
N SER A 251 -2.17 -21.57 -5.19
CA SER A 251 -3.47 -20.92 -4.93
C SER A 251 -3.96 -21.10 -3.49
N GLY A 252 -3.26 -21.87 -2.69
CA GLY A 252 -3.69 -22.29 -1.36
C GLY A 252 -2.51 -22.45 -0.41
N THR A 253 -2.60 -23.46 0.45
CA THR A 253 -1.76 -23.60 1.61
C THR A 253 -0.86 -24.83 1.53
N THR A 254 -1.19 -25.88 0.77
CA THR A 254 -0.43 -27.12 0.73
C THR A 254 -0.42 -27.76 -0.65
N ALA A 255 0.61 -28.55 -0.95
CA ALA A 255 0.66 -29.39 -2.13
C ALA A 255 -0.21 -30.65 -1.96
N THR A 256 -0.61 -31.26 -3.07
CA THR A 256 -1.32 -32.54 -3.03
C THR A 256 -0.37 -33.68 -3.36
N TYR A 257 -0.26 -34.66 -2.46
CA TYR A 257 0.58 -35.83 -2.62
C TYR A 257 -0.26 -37.06 -2.92
N ARG A 258 0.04 -37.74 -4.03
CA ARG A 258 -0.65 -38.96 -4.45
C ARG A 258 0.31 -40.13 -4.40
N HIS A 259 0.17 -41.02 -3.44
CA HIS A 259 0.92 -42.25 -3.35
C HIS A 259 0.09 -43.40 -2.79
N ARG A 260 0.54 -44.62 -3.08
CA ARG A 260 -0.15 -45.86 -2.66
C ARG A 260 0.12 -46.14 -1.20
N LYS A 261 -0.96 -46.41 -0.46
CA LYS A 261 -0.93 -46.86 0.94
C LYS A 261 -1.57 -48.24 1.17
N ASP A 262 -1.90 -48.96 0.09
CA ASP A 262 -2.39 -50.33 0.18
C ASP A 262 -1.32 -51.27 0.79
N PRO A 263 -1.71 -52.24 1.65
CA PRO A 263 -0.75 -53.12 2.28
C PRO A 263 0.09 -53.92 1.31
N ILE A 264 1.38 -54.11 1.62
CA ILE A 264 2.29 -55.04 0.92
C ILE A 264 2.42 -56.31 1.77
N ALA A 265 2.32 -57.48 1.14
CA ALA A 265 2.53 -58.74 1.82
C ALA A 265 4.02 -58.90 2.17
N VAL A 266 4.29 -59.19 3.44
CA VAL A 266 5.62 -59.42 4.00
C VAL A 266 5.56 -60.66 4.91
N GLU A 267 6.69 -61.37 5.07
CA GLU A 267 6.82 -62.55 5.93
C GLU A 267 7.72 -62.23 7.13
N GLU A 268 7.61 -63.06 8.16
CA GLU A 268 8.52 -62.99 9.30
C GLU A 268 9.98 -63.08 8.85
N GLY A 269 10.79 -62.15 9.32
CA GLY A 269 12.20 -62.06 8.97
C GLY A 269 12.49 -61.10 7.84
N ASP A 270 11.48 -60.66 7.06
CA ASP A 270 11.67 -59.68 6.01
C ASP A 270 12.17 -58.34 6.56
N ILE A 271 13.03 -57.69 5.78
CA ILE A 271 13.49 -56.34 6.02
C ILE A 271 12.70 -55.37 5.11
N VAL A 272 11.90 -54.54 5.70
CA VAL A 272 11.17 -53.47 4.99
C VAL A 272 11.96 -52.17 5.09
N THR A 273 12.25 -51.55 3.95
CA THR A 273 12.88 -50.22 3.91
C THR A 273 11.80 -49.18 3.64
N TYR A 274 11.66 -48.28 4.59
CA TYR A 274 10.83 -47.06 4.45
C TYR A 274 11.69 -45.88 4.04
N GLN A 275 11.13 -45.00 3.25
CA GLN A 275 11.68 -43.70 2.96
C GLN A 275 10.75 -42.63 3.60
N LEU A 276 11.37 -41.76 4.40
CA LEU A 276 10.76 -40.57 4.93
C LEU A 276 11.23 -39.41 4.07
N THR A 277 10.30 -38.66 3.50
CA THR A 277 10.62 -37.50 2.67
C THR A 277 9.98 -36.26 3.26
N ILE A 278 10.80 -35.28 3.57
CA ILE A 278 10.38 -33.98 4.10
C ILE A 278 10.44 -32.98 2.97
N TYR A 279 9.40 -32.19 2.81
CA TYR A 279 9.27 -31.13 1.82
C TYR A 279 9.12 -29.80 2.52
N ASN A 280 9.58 -28.70 1.92
CA ASN A 280 9.28 -27.36 2.41
C ASN A 280 8.24 -26.72 1.51
N GLU A 281 7.01 -26.58 2.02
CA GLU A 281 5.87 -25.96 1.35
C GLU A 281 5.77 -24.47 1.65
N GLY A 282 6.53 -23.99 2.65
CA GLY A 282 6.53 -22.62 3.11
C GLY A 282 7.38 -21.65 2.29
N GLU A 283 7.31 -20.38 2.65
CA GLU A 283 8.09 -19.29 2.08
C GLU A 283 9.33 -18.94 2.91
N LYS A 284 9.66 -19.74 3.92
CA LYS A 284 10.84 -19.58 4.79
C LYS A 284 11.70 -20.83 4.77
N ALA A 285 13.02 -20.66 4.85
CA ALA A 285 13.96 -21.76 4.89
C ALA A 285 14.02 -22.40 6.28
N GLY A 286 14.33 -23.70 6.34
CA GLY A 286 14.55 -24.41 7.58
C GLY A 286 14.70 -25.90 7.41
N TYR A 287 14.61 -26.66 8.51
CA TYR A 287 14.82 -28.11 8.51
C TYR A 287 14.03 -28.78 9.66
N ALA A 288 13.72 -30.06 9.50
CA ALA A 288 13.19 -30.88 10.58
C ALA A 288 14.33 -31.24 11.55
N SER A 289 14.27 -30.69 12.77
CA SER A 289 15.29 -30.95 13.79
C SER A 289 15.07 -32.28 14.52
N GLN A 290 13.81 -32.74 14.59
CA GLN A 290 13.46 -34.01 15.17
C GLN A 290 12.29 -34.67 14.44
N ILE A 291 12.46 -35.92 14.04
CA ILE A 291 11.43 -36.76 13.41
C ILE A 291 11.17 -37.95 14.31
N VAL A 292 9.92 -38.34 14.45
CA VAL A 292 9.53 -39.52 15.24
C VAL A 292 8.88 -40.56 14.33
N ASP A 293 9.23 -41.82 14.55
CA ASP A 293 8.61 -42.97 13.89
C ASP A 293 8.09 -43.94 14.93
N GLN A 294 6.78 -44.16 14.97
CA GLN A 294 6.10 -45.07 15.87
C GLN A 294 5.85 -46.38 15.17
N LEU A 295 6.70 -47.35 15.44
CA LEU A 295 6.56 -48.69 14.87
C LEU A 295 5.43 -49.47 15.50
N PRO A 296 4.60 -50.17 14.69
CA PRO A 296 3.60 -51.08 15.21
C PRO A 296 4.22 -52.30 15.86
N GLU A 297 3.49 -53.00 16.70
CA GLU A 297 3.86 -54.32 17.16
C GLU A 297 3.98 -55.27 15.95
N GLY A 298 5.11 -55.96 15.79
CA GLY A 298 5.44 -56.80 14.64
C GLY A 298 6.47 -56.20 13.68
N LEU A 299 6.86 -54.95 13.90
CA LEU A 299 8.07 -54.37 13.31
C LEU A 299 9.06 -54.00 14.39
N ILE A 300 10.35 -54.18 14.15
CA ILE A 300 11.42 -53.68 15.00
C ILE A 300 12.43 -52.91 14.14
N TYR A 301 12.99 -51.83 14.68
CA TYR A 301 14.01 -51.06 14.00
C TYR A 301 15.29 -51.88 13.80
N VAL A 302 15.89 -51.81 12.62
CA VAL A 302 17.22 -52.32 12.33
C VAL A 302 18.20 -51.16 12.40
N PRO A 303 19.01 -51.07 13.48
CA PRO A 303 19.91 -49.94 13.66
C PRO A 303 20.92 -49.81 12.52
N SER A 304 21.04 -48.62 11.95
CA SER A 304 21.99 -48.30 10.88
C SER A 304 23.09 -47.32 11.32
N GLY A 305 23.09 -46.91 12.60
CA GLY A 305 24.00 -45.88 13.12
C GLY A 305 23.55 -44.46 12.69
N GLU A 306 24.47 -43.71 12.14
CA GLU A 306 24.18 -42.38 11.57
C GLU A 306 23.43 -42.59 10.23
N ILE A 307 22.37 -41.83 10.04
CA ILE A 307 21.61 -41.79 8.81
C ILE A 307 21.95 -40.49 8.08
N VAL A 308 22.43 -40.62 6.84
CA VAL A 308 22.71 -39.46 5.97
C VAL A 308 21.52 -39.28 5.02
N SER A 309 20.85 -38.15 5.17
CA SER A 309 19.74 -37.80 4.28
C SER A 309 20.24 -37.36 2.91
N LYS A 310 19.35 -37.40 1.93
CA LYS A 310 19.61 -37.01 0.55
C LYS A 310 18.74 -35.84 0.13
N ASP A 311 19.33 -34.94 -0.62
CA ASP A 311 18.63 -33.85 -1.25
C ASP A 311 17.82 -34.29 -2.49
N THR A 312 17.23 -33.34 -3.20
CA THR A 312 16.45 -33.58 -4.42
C THR A 312 17.26 -34.25 -5.53
N ASP A 313 18.57 -34.00 -5.60
CA ASP A 313 19.49 -34.55 -6.61
C ASP A 313 20.19 -35.81 -6.16
N GLY A 314 19.93 -36.29 -4.93
CA GLY A 314 20.50 -37.48 -4.33
C GLY A 314 21.87 -37.28 -3.64
N ASN A 315 22.30 -36.04 -3.45
CA ASN A 315 23.51 -35.72 -2.71
C ASN A 315 23.27 -35.77 -1.20
N ASP A 316 24.35 -35.93 -0.43
CA ASP A 316 24.28 -35.90 1.02
C ASP A 316 23.85 -34.54 1.51
N LYS A 317 22.80 -34.52 2.34
CA LYS A 317 22.24 -33.26 2.92
C LYS A 317 22.59 -33.16 4.39
N ASN A 318 21.80 -33.74 5.27
CA ASN A 318 21.99 -33.68 6.71
C ASN A 318 22.26 -35.10 7.31
N LYS A 319 22.76 -35.13 8.52
CA LYS A 319 23.00 -36.35 9.28
C LYS A 319 22.07 -36.40 10.47
N TYR A 320 21.45 -37.56 10.65
CA TYR A 320 20.56 -37.85 11.76
C TYR A 320 21.06 -38.99 12.60
N ILE A 321 20.85 -38.94 13.90
CA ILE A 321 21.11 -40.00 14.86
C ILE A 321 19.76 -40.59 15.26
N ALA A 322 19.62 -41.91 15.01
CA ALA A 322 18.43 -42.64 15.40
C ALA A 322 18.57 -43.17 16.84
N LYS A 323 17.64 -42.81 17.69
CA LYS A 323 17.46 -43.32 19.05
C LYS A 323 16.24 -44.22 19.08
N TYR A 324 16.45 -45.52 19.28
CA TYR A 324 15.38 -46.52 19.32
C TYR A 324 15.08 -46.94 20.76
N GLU A 325 13.83 -46.70 21.16
CA GLU A 325 13.27 -47.09 22.46
C GLU A 325 12.38 -48.32 22.28
N SER A 326 12.95 -49.50 22.49
CA SER A 326 12.29 -50.78 22.25
C SER A 326 11.09 -51.04 23.15
N SER A 327 11.04 -50.45 24.34
CA SER A 327 9.93 -50.59 25.29
C SER A 327 8.59 -50.05 24.75
N ILE A 328 8.65 -49.04 23.95
CA ILE A 328 7.50 -48.39 23.31
C ILE A 328 7.54 -48.43 21.80
N ASN A 329 8.54 -49.15 21.26
CA ASN A 329 8.74 -49.39 19.84
C ASN A 329 8.79 -48.09 18.99
N LYS A 330 9.51 -47.09 19.50
CA LYS A 330 9.61 -45.75 18.93
C LYS A 330 11.03 -45.44 18.49
N ILE A 331 11.17 -44.80 17.33
CA ILE A 331 12.45 -44.29 16.84
C ILE A 331 12.33 -42.74 16.88
N THR A 332 13.34 -42.08 17.41
CA THR A 332 13.49 -40.63 17.31
C THR A 332 14.76 -40.34 16.52
N PHE A 333 14.62 -39.63 15.42
CA PHE A 333 15.71 -39.14 14.61
C PHE A 333 16.00 -37.70 15.00
N GLU A 334 17.18 -37.42 15.49
CA GLU A 334 17.64 -36.09 15.85
C GLU A 334 18.77 -35.68 14.91
N ILE A 335 18.79 -34.41 14.51
CA ILE A 335 19.86 -33.89 13.68
C ILE A 335 21.19 -34.00 14.46
N ALA A 336 22.26 -34.50 13.82
CA ALA A 336 23.53 -34.70 14.48
C ALA A 336 24.21 -33.40 14.83
N GLU A 337 24.75 -33.31 16.04
CA GLU A 337 25.48 -32.13 16.47
C GLU A 337 26.79 -31.92 15.70
N GLY A 338 27.21 -30.65 15.55
CA GLY A 338 28.52 -30.29 15.00
C GLY A 338 28.64 -30.40 13.47
N GLN A 339 27.56 -30.63 12.76
CA GLN A 339 27.53 -30.53 11.30
C GLN A 339 27.13 -29.15 10.83
N GLU A 340 27.48 -28.80 9.60
CA GLU A 340 26.87 -27.70 8.88
C GLU A 340 25.49 -28.16 8.38
N ILE A 341 24.42 -27.51 8.86
CA ILE A 341 23.05 -27.85 8.50
C ILE A 341 22.73 -27.25 7.16
N LYS A 342 22.13 -28.04 6.29
CA LYS A 342 21.63 -27.61 4.99
C LYS A 342 20.12 -27.51 5.05
N ASP A 343 19.61 -26.31 4.93
CA ASP A 343 18.17 -26.04 4.96
C ASP A 343 17.42 -26.67 3.79
N LEU A 344 16.14 -26.85 3.99
CA LEU A 344 15.16 -26.97 2.93
C LEU A 344 14.81 -25.54 2.50
N GLU A 345 15.08 -25.26 1.22
CA GLU A 345 14.81 -23.94 0.65
C GLU A 345 13.31 -23.69 0.53
N PRO A 346 12.87 -22.43 0.62
CA PRO A 346 11.48 -22.07 0.43
C PRO A 346 10.93 -22.53 -0.91
N TYR A 347 9.65 -22.86 -0.94
CA TYR A 347 8.96 -23.07 -2.21
C TYR A 347 9.05 -21.83 -3.10
N SER A 348 9.51 -22.00 -4.32
CA SER A 348 9.60 -20.94 -5.31
C SER A 348 9.48 -21.46 -6.74
N GLU A 349 8.81 -20.69 -7.59
CA GLU A 349 8.73 -20.94 -9.04
C GLU A 349 8.36 -22.37 -9.45
N GLY A 350 7.49 -23.04 -8.66
CA GLY A 350 7.08 -24.42 -8.92
C GLY A 350 8.12 -25.46 -8.53
N LYS A 351 9.16 -25.08 -7.78
CA LYS A 351 10.18 -25.98 -7.25
C LYS A 351 9.97 -26.18 -5.75
N LEU A 352 9.76 -27.44 -5.37
CA LEU A 352 9.61 -27.88 -4.00
C LEU A 352 10.91 -28.58 -3.58
N ASP A 353 11.62 -28.02 -2.58
CA ASP A 353 12.83 -28.65 -2.05
C ASP A 353 12.47 -29.79 -1.09
N ARG A 354 13.33 -30.79 -1.01
CA ARG A 354 13.08 -31.98 -0.19
C ARG A 354 14.35 -32.58 0.39
N GLU A 355 14.12 -33.33 1.45
CA GLU A 355 15.13 -34.15 2.12
C GLU A 355 14.57 -35.56 2.35
N THR A 356 15.36 -36.59 2.13
CA THR A 356 14.92 -37.98 2.27
C THR A 356 15.81 -38.78 3.20
N LEU A 357 15.19 -39.56 4.09
CA LEU A 357 15.86 -40.53 4.97
C LEU A 357 15.38 -41.93 4.65
N GLU A 358 16.29 -42.93 4.64
CA GLU A 358 15.92 -44.35 4.58
C GLU A 358 16.06 -44.99 5.94
N ILE A 359 15.06 -45.75 6.35
CA ILE A 359 15.07 -46.56 7.57
C ILE A 359 14.70 -48.01 7.28
N LYS A 360 15.29 -48.94 8.01
CA LYS A 360 15.02 -50.37 7.86
C LYS A 360 14.33 -50.91 9.10
N CYS A 361 13.26 -51.67 8.87
CA CYS A 361 12.54 -52.35 9.93
C CYS A 361 12.43 -53.84 9.58
N LYS A 362 12.58 -54.68 10.59
CA LYS A 362 12.46 -56.14 10.46
C LYS A 362 11.07 -56.57 10.92
N VAL A 363 10.43 -57.39 10.10
CA VAL A 363 9.18 -58.07 10.46
C VAL A 363 9.50 -59.17 11.48
N VAL A 364 8.80 -59.18 12.61
CA VAL A 364 8.99 -60.14 13.69
C VAL A 364 7.67 -60.85 14.01
N TYR A 365 7.80 -62.09 14.45
CA TYR A 365 6.64 -62.89 14.80
C TYR A 365 5.87 -62.27 15.97
N ARG A 366 4.53 -62.36 15.87
CA ARG A 366 3.59 -62.04 16.94
C ARG A 366 2.98 -63.29 17.53
N ALA A 367 3.30 -63.56 18.79
CA ALA A 367 2.57 -64.57 19.55
C ALA A 367 1.16 -64.07 19.82
N ASN A 368 0.15 -64.85 19.43
CA ASN A 368 -1.31 -64.62 19.68
C ASN A 368 -2.08 -63.74 18.67
N THR A 369 -1.66 -63.66 17.44
CA THR A 369 -2.41 -62.95 16.41
C THR A 369 -3.06 -63.91 15.43
N GLU A 370 -4.38 -63.77 15.24
CA GLU A 370 -5.09 -64.49 14.17
C GLU A 370 -4.70 -63.89 12.79
N LYS A 371 -4.63 -64.80 11.85
CA LYS A 371 -4.28 -64.69 10.44
C LYS A 371 -4.41 -63.31 9.78
N LYS A 372 -3.28 -62.80 9.30
CA LYS A 372 -3.09 -61.57 8.49
C LYS A 372 -3.36 -60.28 9.23
N HIS A 373 -2.32 -59.69 9.74
CA HIS A 373 -2.37 -58.34 10.33
C HIS A 373 -1.77 -57.33 9.39
N ILE A 374 -2.36 -56.12 9.37
CA ILE A 374 -1.78 -54.95 8.75
C ILE A 374 -0.87 -54.31 9.78
N LEU A 375 0.38 -54.06 9.39
CA LEU A 375 1.38 -53.34 10.19
C LEU A 375 1.42 -51.91 9.70
N THR A 376 0.80 -51.00 10.43
CA THR A 376 0.81 -49.56 10.10
C THR A 376 1.95 -48.88 10.84
N ASN A 377 2.86 -48.31 10.09
CA ASN A 377 3.99 -47.59 10.61
C ASN A 377 3.77 -46.09 10.39
N VAL A 378 3.76 -45.30 11.47
CA VAL A 378 3.41 -43.86 11.45
C VAL A 378 4.64 -43.02 11.83
N ALA A 379 4.89 -41.98 11.11
CA ALA A 379 5.95 -41.01 11.41
C ALA A 379 5.42 -39.57 11.35
N TRP A 380 6.05 -38.69 12.11
CA TRP A 380 5.73 -37.27 12.10
C TRP A 380 6.97 -36.40 12.38
N ILE A 381 6.92 -35.14 11.98
CA ILE A 381 7.91 -34.15 12.39
C ILE A 381 7.55 -33.69 13.80
N ASN A 382 8.48 -33.84 14.73
CA ASN A 382 8.25 -33.50 16.14
C ASN A 382 8.82 -32.12 16.50
N GLU A 383 9.86 -31.71 15.83
CA GLU A 383 10.50 -30.42 16.02
C GLU A 383 11.07 -29.91 14.70
N GLU A 384 10.86 -28.63 14.46
CA GLU A 384 11.33 -27.92 13.29
C GLU A 384 12.19 -26.73 13.67
N TYR A 385 13.02 -26.28 12.75
CA TYR A 385 13.80 -25.07 12.92
C TYR A 385 13.67 -24.17 11.70
N ASN A 386 13.04 -23.04 11.91
CA ASN A 386 12.94 -21.97 10.92
C ASN A 386 14.21 -21.14 10.98
N THR A 387 15.11 -21.32 10.03
CA THR A 387 16.40 -20.61 9.97
C THR A 387 16.26 -19.17 9.50
N THR A 388 15.22 -18.86 8.74
CA THR A 388 14.94 -17.49 8.32
C THR A 388 14.68 -16.58 9.51
N ASP A 389 13.91 -17.05 10.49
CA ASP A 389 13.57 -16.27 11.70
C ASP A 389 14.45 -16.66 12.90
N ASN A 390 15.29 -17.70 12.76
CA ASN A 390 16.12 -18.27 13.82
C ASN A 390 15.29 -18.76 15.03
N VAL A 391 14.20 -19.48 14.75
CA VAL A 391 13.24 -19.95 15.74
C VAL A 391 13.08 -21.46 15.67
N LYS A 392 13.19 -22.15 16.83
CA LYS A 392 12.76 -23.53 16.99
C LYS A 392 11.26 -23.58 17.22
N ILE A 393 10.57 -24.40 16.46
CA ILE A 393 9.14 -24.62 16.57
C ILE A 393 8.93 -25.95 17.29
N GLU A 394 8.51 -25.89 18.56
CA GLU A 394 8.22 -27.05 19.40
C GLU A 394 6.74 -27.39 19.47
N LYS A 395 5.90 -26.47 19.04
CA LYS A 395 4.45 -26.63 18.95
C LYS A 395 3.91 -25.78 17.82
N VAL A 396 3.11 -26.37 17.02
CA VAL A 396 2.47 -25.84 15.86
C VAL A 396 1.50 -24.69 16.21
N GLY A 397 1.96 -23.49 16.04
CA GLY A 397 1.12 -22.32 16.04
C GLY A 397 1.28 -21.51 14.78
N ASP A 398 2.30 -21.80 13.99
CA ASP A 398 2.62 -21.14 12.71
C ASP A 398 2.58 -22.12 11.51
N ASP A 399 2.22 -23.39 11.73
CA ASP A 399 1.94 -24.34 10.69
C ASP A 399 0.60 -23.99 10.00
N ARG A 400 0.54 -24.23 8.70
CA ARG A 400 -0.55 -23.76 7.85
C ARG A 400 -1.77 -24.66 7.92
N ASP A 401 -1.60 -25.96 8.11
CA ASP A 401 -2.66 -26.96 7.95
C ASP A 401 -2.49 -28.27 8.74
N SER A 402 -1.50 -28.40 9.63
CA SER A 402 -1.36 -29.57 10.50
C SER A 402 -0.97 -29.27 11.94
N GLU A 403 -1.27 -30.22 12.81
CA GLU A 403 -0.88 -30.23 14.22
C GLU A 403 -0.10 -31.52 14.51
N PRO A 404 1.26 -31.47 14.70
CA PRO A 404 2.05 -32.64 15.03
C PRO A 404 1.50 -33.33 16.28
N GLN A 405 1.50 -34.66 16.29
CA GLN A 405 1.09 -35.56 17.41
C GLN A 405 -0.39 -35.60 17.74
N THR A 406 -1.24 -34.85 17.09
CA THR A 406 -2.61 -34.73 17.57
C THR A 406 -3.47 -35.96 17.37
N LYS A 407 -3.05 -36.92 16.68
CA LYS A 407 -3.55 -38.30 16.53
C LYS A 407 -3.20 -38.77 15.12
N PRO A 408 -2.44 -39.85 14.98
CA PRO A 408 -2.43 -40.50 13.68
C PRO A 408 -3.89 -40.70 13.26
N ASN A 409 -4.24 -40.23 12.07
CA ASN A 409 -5.58 -40.41 11.50
C ASN A 409 -5.93 -41.89 11.32
N VAL A 410 -5.06 -42.77 11.77
CA VAL A 410 -5.16 -44.19 11.66
C VAL A 410 -5.09 -44.80 13.06
N ASN A 411 -6.25 -45.15 13.62
CA ASN A 411 -6.31 -46.03 14.77
C ASN A 411 -6.39 -47.47 14.30
N LYS A 412 -6.05 -48.42 15.20
CA LYS A 412 -6.12 -49.86 14.93
C LYS A 412 -7.47 -50.30 14.35
N ASP A 413 -8.54 -49.61 14.70
CA ASP A 413 -9.91 -49.96 14.36
C ASP A 413 -10.29 -49.56 12.93
N ASN A 414 -9.53 -48.60 12.36
CA ASN A 414 -9.75 -48.11 11.00
C ASN A 414 -9.04 -48.94 9.94
N MET A 415 -8.08 -49.78 10.31
CA MET A 415 -7.26 -50.52 9.35
C MET A 415 -7.94 -51.74 8.73
N GLU A 416 -8.86 -52.42 9.42
CA GLU A 416 -9.66 -53.49 8.82
C GLU A 416 -10.68 -52.96 7.81
N ASN A 417 -11.10 -51.70 7.98
CA ASN A 417 -12.04 -51.01 7.12
C ASN A 417 -11.48 -49.64 6.74
N TYR A 418 -10.21 -49.55 6.40
CA TYR A 418 -9.59 -48.29 6.04
C TYR A 418 -10.36 -47.59 4.94
N LYS A 419 -11.16 -46.63 5.33
CA LYS A 419 -11.96 -45.77 4.42
C LYS A 419 -11.30 -44.45 4.18
N GLY A 420 -10.04 -44.27 4.62
CA GLY A 420 -9.42 -42.95 4.72
C GLY A 420 -10.09 -42.09 5.81
N ASN A 421 -9.51 -40.95 6.15
CA ASN A 421 -10.30 -39.92 6.78
C ASN A 421 -11.37 -39.41 5.79
N GLU A 422 -12.39 -38.70 6.25
CA GLU A 422 -13.47 -38.25 5.37
C GLU A 422 -12.98 -37.40 4.19
N ALA A 423 -11.89 -36.66 4.36
CA ALA A 423 -11.24 -35.87 3.33
C ALA A 423 -10.58 -36.74 2.21
N ASN A 424 -10.31 -38.03 2.49
CA ASN A 424 -9.62 -38.95 1.59
C ASN A 424 -10.52 -40.06 1.02
N LYS A 425 -11.85 -40.00 1.21
CA LYS A 425 -12.79 -41.01 0.74
C LYS A 425 -12.69 -41.29 -0.76
N ASP A 426 -12.43 -40.28 -1.55
CA ASP A 426 -12.39 -40.39 -3.00
C ASP A 426 -11.10 -41.05 -3.53
N ASN A 427 -10.14 -41.33 -2.65
CA ASN A 427 -8.82 -41.83 -3.00
C ASN A 427 -8.71 -43.34 -2.94
N LEU A 428 -9.72 -44.03 -2.46
CA LEU A 428 -9.71 -45.47 -2.26
C LEU A 428 -10.09 -46.28 -3.49
N SER A 429 -10.74 -45.67 -4.49
CA SER A 429 -11.30 -46.40 -5.64
C SER A 429 -10.28 -46.86 -6.66
N ASP A 430 -9.12 -46.20 -6.79
CA ASP A 430 -8.15 -46.43 -7.85
C ASP A 430 -6.81 -47.01 -7.37
N GLY A 431 -6.69 -47.34 -6.08
CA GLY A 431 -5.43 -47.82 -5.48
C GLY A 431 -4.35 -46.74 -5.43
N GLU A 432 -4.66 -45.50 -5.79
CA GLU A 432 -3.81 -44.34 -5.54
C GLU A 432 -4.53 -43.48 -4.49
N TYR A 433 -3.86 -43.32 -3.34
CA TYR A 433 -4.35 -42.48 -2.26
C TYR A 433 -3.62 -41.17 -2.30
N TYR A 434 -4.34 -40.05 -2.17
CA TYR A 434 -3.72 -38.76 -1.96
C TYR A 434 -4.15 -38.16 -0.64
N TYR A 435 -3.22 -37.50 -0.04
CA TYR A 435 -3.41 -36.75 1.15
C TYR A 435 -3.84 -35.32 0.77
N LYS A 436 -4.95 -34.86 1.28
CA LYS A 436 -5.35 -33.47 1.21
C LYS A 436 -5.15 -32.87 2.59
N GLY A 437 -4.11 -32.10 2.71
CA GLY A 437 -3.62 -31.39 3.82
C GLY A 437 -4.58 -30.83 4.85
N GLU A 438 -4.90 -31.62 5.85
CA GLU A 438 -5.25 -31.11 7.17
C GLU A 438 -4.24 -31.64 8.21
N GLN A 439 -3.27 -32.46 7.82
CA GLN A 439 -2.15 -32.94 8.63
C GLN A 439 -1.05 -33.39 7.70
N ASP A 440 -0.15 -32.53 7.33
CA ASP A 440 0.96 -32.86 6.43
C ASP A 440 2.28 -33.16 7.14
N ASP A 441 2.38 -32.89 8.44
CA ASP A 441 3.50 -33.29 9.28
C ASP A 441 3.53 -34.79 9.58
N ASP A 442 2.37 -35.47 9.49
CA ASP A 442 2.21 -36.88 9.78
C ASP A 442 2.07 -37.73 8.52
N ASP A 443 2.71 -38.90 8.46
CA ASP A 443 2.48 -39.89 7.40
C ASP A 443 2.56 -41.32 7.89
N PHE A 444 1.83 -42.25 7.23
CA PHE A 444 1.68 -43.67 7.61
C PHE A 444 1.72 -44.63 6.43
#